data_9f10868430d9b98482680294c61866a9
#
_entry.id   9f10868430d9b98482680294c61866a9
#
_cell.length_a   1.000
_cell.length_b   1.000
_cell.length_c   1.000
_cell.angle_alpha   90.00
_cell.angle_beta   90.00
_cell.angle_gamma   90.00
#
_symmetry.space_group_name_H-M   'P 1'
#
loop_
_entity.id
_entity.type
_entity.pdbx_description
1 polymer ?
#
loop_
_entity_poly.entity_id
_entity_poly.type
_entity_poly.pdbx_seq_one_letter_code
_entity_poly.pdbx_strand_id
1 'polypeptide(L)'
;MRVHWQRMVWIGVGLIGWPLTGWAEPVARVGQWVLDRAQVDQALASKFHELRDSHVQEAVVEHLLSTEAKTLNLSAAELLEKQVDAKVTPPSKEEVAQFIETNRSRLPNEGKGAEEKIREYLLDKKQEKARETYLQGLWDRYKVEILLQPPRVQVGVPADLARGKADAPITIVEFSDFECPYCRRAQETLKAVEKAYGDQVRFVFRHYPLPFHEQAPKASEAAQCAADQGKFWPFHDALFAEGAQLAPAELKKLAGRLGLNQATFDGCLDSGRHGERVAKDSAEGKQLGISGTPTFFVNGLRLVGAVPLDKFKKTIDAELKAKK
;
A
#
# COMPACT_ATOMS: atom_id res chain seq x y z
N MET A 1 -0.13 5.40 -46.31
CA MET A 1 1.16 4.83 -46.70
C MET A 1 1.18 3.35 -46.31
N ARG A 2 1.22 2.47 -47.31
CA ARG A 2 1.23 1.00 -47.13
C ARG A 2 2.67 0.58 -46.88
N VAL A 3 2.97 -0.10 -45.77
CA VAL A 3 4.27 -0.73 -45.53
C VAL A 3 4.15 -2.21 -45.91
N HIS A 4 4.97 -2.62 -46.87
CA HIS A 4 5.08 -3.99 -47.36
C HIS A 4 5.84 -4.86 -46.34
N TRP A 5 5.24 -5.99 -45.96
CA TRP A 5 5.91 -7.08 -45.28
C TRP A 5 6.61 -8.00 -46.25
N GLN A 6 7.94 -8.03 -46.28
CA GLN A 6 8.70 -9.06 -46.99
C GLN A 6 8.83 -10.31 -46.07
N ARG A 7 8.45 -11.43 -46.66
CA ARG A 7 8.64 -12.79 -46.09
C ARG A 7 10.10 -13.13 -46.03
N MET A 8 10.65 -13.42 -44.85
CA MET A 8 11.93 -14.15 -44.71
C MET A 8 11.68 -15.64 -44.53
N VAL A 9 12.32 -16.40 -45.37
CA VAL A 9 12.35 -17.86 -45.42
C VAL A 9 13.15 -18.40 -44.25
N TRP A 10 12.60 -19.34 -43.50
CA TRP A 10 13.30 -20.10 -42.46
C TRP A 10 14.04 -21.25 -43.07
N ILE A 11 15.35 -21.25 -42.92
CA ILE A 11 16.23 -22.42 -43.15
C ILE A 11 16.40 -23.09 -41.79
N GLY A 12 15.98 -24.35 -41.68
CA GLY A 12 16.11 -25.14 -40.48
C GLY A 12 17.56 -25.52 -40.17
N VAL A 13 17.96 -25.38 -38.94
CA VAL A 13 19.18 -26.00 -38.38
C VAL A 13 18.85 -26.61 -37.02
N GLY A 14 19.24 -27.82 -36.89
CA GLY A 14 19.31 -28.85 -35.90
C GLY A 14 19.01 -28.53 -34.43
N LEU A 15 18.23 -29.42 -33.86
CA LEU A 15 18.03 -29.62 -32.43
C LEU A 15 19.35 -29.94 -31.72
N ILE A 16 19.91 -28.98 -30.99
CA ILE A 16 20.86 -29.24 -29.90
C ILE A 16 20.11 -28.86 -28.62
N GLY A 17 19.86 -29.84 -27.77
CA GLY A 17 19.24 -29.68 -26.47
C GLY A 17 20.09 -28.76 -25.58
N TRP A 18 19.52 -27.59 -25.24
CA TRP A 18 20.07 -26.71 -24.24
C TRP A 18 19.31 -26.91 -22.91
N PRO A 19 20.06 -26.87 -21.79
CA PRO A 19 19.42 -26.97 -20.47
C PRO A 19 18.50 -25.79 -20.25
N LEU A 20 17.32 -26.05 -19.68
CA LEU A 20 16.33 -25.06 -19.23
C LEU A 20 16.89 -24.23 -18.06
N THR A 21 17.85 -23.37 -18.31
CA THR A 21 18.14 -22.24 -17.42
C THR A 21 17.24 -21.11 -17.87
N GLY A 22 16.34 -20.68 -16.99
CA GLY A 22 15.35 -19.63 -17.27
C GLY A 22 16.01 -18.33 -17.70
N TRP A 23 16.16 -18.13 -19.01
CA TRP A 23 16.57 -16.86 -19.57
C TRP A 23 15.40 -15.90 -19.46
N ALA A 24 15.62 -14.81 -18.74
CA ALA A 24 14.66 -13.73 -18.67
C ALA A 24 14.33 -13.27 -20.09
N GLU A 25 13.06 -13.40 -20.50
CA GLU A 25 12.60 -13.00 -21.83
C GLU A 25 12.63 -11.48 -21.94
N PRO A 26 13.50 -10.86 -22.75
CA PRO A 26 13.59 -9.42 -22.85
C PRO A 26 12.35 -8.87 -23.58
N VAL A 27 11.69 -7.90 -22.94
CA VAL A 27 10.53 -7.18 -23.51
C VAL A 27 10.93 -5.81 -24.08
N ALA A 28 12.06 -5.24 -23.63
CA ALA A 28 12.62 -4.02 -24.20
C ALA A 28 14.15 -3.98 -24.01
N ARG A 29 14.85 -3.29 -24.92
CA ARG A 29 16.28 -3.06 -24.83
C ARG A 29 16.64 -1.65 -25.32
N VAL A 30 17.50 -0.96 -24.54
CA VAL A 30 18.05 0.35 -24.92
C VAL A 30 19.54 0.35 -24.60
N GLY A 31 20.38 0.26 -25.63
CA GLY A 31 21.80 0.05 -25.46
C GLY A 31 22.10 -1.26 -24.71
N GLN A 32 22.80 -1.15 -23.58
CA GLN A 32 23.07 -2.29 -22.69
C GLN A 32 21.95 -2.56 -21.66
N TRP A 33 21.00 -1.63 -21.51
CA TRP A 33 19.88 -1.81 -20.60
C TRP A 33 18.84 -2.77 -21.20
N VAL A 34 18.40 -3.72 -20.38
CA VAL A 34 17.41 -4.73 -20.76
C VAL A 34 16.29 -4.72 -19.72
N LEU A 35 15.05 -4.63 -20.19
CA LEU A 35 13.85 -4.88 -19.39
C LEU A 35 13.36 -6.29 -19.74
N ASP A 36 13.29 -7.16 -18.77
CA ASP A 36 12.78 -8.52 -18.95
C ASP A 36 11.31 -8.65 -18.53
N ARG A 37 10.66 -9.72 -18.99
CA ARG A 37 9.24 -10.01 -18.70
C ARG A 37 9.01 -10.17 -17.21
N ALA A 38 9.90 -10.82 -16.47
CA ALA A 38 9.74 -11.08 -15.05
C ALA A 38 9.71 -9.76 -14.25
N GLN A 39 10.53 -8.78 -14.62
CA GLN A 39 10.51 -7.44 -14.02
C GLN A 39 9.17 -6.73 -14.28
N VAL A 40 8.63 -6.81 -15.51
CA VAL A 40 7.33 -6.23 -15.85
C VAL A 40 6.21 -6.93 -15.09
N ASP A 41 6.20 -8.27 -15.09
CA ASP A 41 5.18 -9.07 -14.41
C ASP A 41 5.21 -8.81 -12.89
N GLN A 42 6.40 -8.70 -12.30
CA GLN A 42 6.56 -8.36 -10.89
C GLN A 42 6.02 -6.95 -10.58
N ALA A 43 6.34 -5.96 -11.41
CA ALA A 43 5.88 -4.58 -11.23
C ALA A 43 4.35 -4.45 -11.38
N LEU A 44 3.74 -5.28 -12.24
CA LEU A 44 2.31 -5.27 -12.52
C LEU A 44 1.50 -6.26 -11.68
N ALA A 45 2.15 -7.20 -10.98
CA ALA A 45 1.48 -8.28 -10.24
C ALA A 45 0.38 -7.78 -9.29
N SER A 46 0.67 -6.72 -8.52
CA SER A 46 -0.32 -6.12 -7.61
C SER A 46 -1.51 -5.52 -8.35
N LYS A 47 -1.28 -4.82 -9.47
CA LYS A 47 -2.36 -4.21 -10.28
C LYS A 47 -3.26 -5.26 -10.91
N PHE A 48 -2.67 -6.33 -11.46
CA PHE A 48 -3.44 -7.44 -11.99
C PHE A 48 -4.23 -8.19 -10.92
N HIS A 49 -3.65 -8.32 -9.71
CA HIS A 49 -4.38 -8.91 -8.60
C HIS A 49 -5.55 -8.04 -8.17
N GLU A 50 -5.37 -6.72 -8.01
CA GLU A 50 -6.47 -5.79 -7.68
C GLU A 50 -7.62 -5.87 -8.68
N LEU A 51 -7.31 -5.91 -9.99
CA LEU A 51 -8.31 -6.07 -11.05
C LEU A 51 -9.05 -7.43 -10.96
N ARG A 52 -8.31 -8.51 -10.69
CA ARG A 52 -8.92 -9.84 -10.51
C ARG A 52 -9.78 -9.90 -9.25
N ASP A 53 -9.30 -9.34 -8.15
CA ASP A 53 -10.02 -9.31 -6.87
C ASP A 53 -11.32 -8.51 -7.00
N SER A 54 -11.28 -7.31 -7.60
CA SER A 54 -12.47 -6.52 -7.90
C SER A 54 -13.49 -7.30 -8.73
N HIS A 55 -13.04 -7.95 -9.80
CA HIS A 55 -13.93 -8.74 -10.65
C HIS A 55 -14.51 -9.97 -9.94
N VAL A 56 -13.71 -10.64 -9.10
CA VAL A 56 -14.19 -11.76 -8.29
C VAL A 56 -15.25 -11.30 -7.29
N GLN A 57 -15.03 -10.17 -6.62
CA GLN A 57 -16.01 -9.59 -5.69
C GLN A 57 -17.31 -9.19 -6.39
N GLU A 58 -17.22 -8.53 -7.56
CA GLU A 58 -18.38 -8.19 -8.39
C GLU A 58 -19.18 -9.45 -8.78
N ALA A 59 -18.50 -10.48 -9.29
CA ALA A 59 -19.15 -11.74 -9.68
C ALA A 59 -19.82 -12.46 -8.49
N VAL A 60 -19.19 -12.41 -7.32
CA VAL A 60 -19.78 -12.98 -6.09
C VAL A 60 -21.02 -12.20 -5.67
N VAL A 61 -20.97 -10.86 -5.67
CA VAL A 61 -22.11 -10.01 -5.34
C VAL A 61 -23.28 -10.26 -6.31
N GLU A 62 -23.02 -10.32 -7.61
CA GLU A 62 -24.02 -10.63 -8.62
C GLU A 62 -24.65 -12.01 -8.37
N HIS A 63 -23.85 -13.02 -8.09
CA HIS A 63 -24.31 -14.36 -7.79
C HIS A 63 -25.17 -14.41 -6.51
N LEU A 64 -24.75 -13.74 -5.44
CA LEU A 64 -25.50 -13.67 -4.18
C LEU A 64 -26.86 -13.01 -4.37
N LEU A 65 -26.89 -11.83 -5.03
CA LEU A 65 -28.12 -11.11 -5.32
C LEU A 65 -29.05 -11.91 -6.20
N SER A 66 -28.54 -12.56 -7.27
CA SER A 66 -29.33 -13.42 -8.14
C SER A 66 -29.92 -14.62 -7.41
N THR A 67 -29.13 -15.24 -6.52
CA THR A 67 -29.56 -16.40 -5.74
C THR A 67 -30.65 -16.00 -4.75
N GLU A 68 -30.47 -14.94 -3.99
CA GLU A 68 -31.45 -14.45 -3.01
C GLU A 68 -32.73 -13.96 -3.71
N ALA A 69 -32.61 -13.25 -4.82
CA ALA A 69 -33.73 -12.76 -5.60
C ALA A 69 -34.64 -13.89 -6.12
N LYS A 70 -34.03 -14.99 -6.59
CA LYS A 70 -34.76 -16.20 -7.03
C LYS A 70 -35.59 -16.79 -5.92
N THR A 71 -35.11 -16.80 -4.68
CA THR A 71 -35.88 -17.34 -3.52
C THR A 71 -37.16 -16.54 -3.25
N LEU A 72 -37.15 -15.26 -3.63
CA LEU A 72 -38.25 -14.33 -3.42
C LEU A 72 -39.08 -14.05 -4.69
N ASN A 73 -38.74 -14.72 -5.79
CA ASN A 73 -39.33 -14.47 -7.12
C ASN A 73 -39.22 -13.02 -7.57
N LEU A 74 -38.05 -12.40 -7.37
CA LEU A 74 -37.73 -11.03 -7.71
C LEU A 74 -36.53 -11.00 -8.69
N SER A 75 -36.35 -9.88 -9.35
CA SER A 75 -35.06 -9.52 -9.94
C SER A 75 -34.08 -9.01 -8.87
N ALA A 76 -32.76 -8.99 -9.15
CA ALA A 76 -31.77 -8.44 -8.24
C ALA A 76 -32.02 -6.95 -7.90
N ALA A 77 -32.48 -6.17 -8.88
CA ALA A 77 -32.83 -4.76 -8.69
C ALA A 77 -34.05 -4.61 -7.75
N GLU A 78 -35.12 -5.36 -7.98
CA GLU A 78 -36.31 -5.35 -7.12
C GLU A 78 -36.01 -5.85 -5.71
N LEU A 79 -35.06 -6.80 -5.57
CA LEU A 79 -34.60 -7.27 -4.28
C LEU A 79 -34.00 -6.11 -3.46
N LEU A 80 -33.06 -5.39 -4.04
CA LEU A 80 -32.40 -4.25 -3.37
C LEU A 80 -33.42 -3.15 -3.06
N GLU A 81 -34.26 -2.79 -4.02
CA GLU A 81 -35.30 -1.76 -3.82
C GLU A 81 -36.24 -2.14 -2.68
N LYS A 82 -36.85 -3.34 -2.71
CA LYS A 82 -37.89 -3.74 -1.75
C LYS A 82 -37.34 -4.15 -0.40
N GLN A 83 -36.19 -4.83 -0.35
CA GLN A 83 -35.63 -5.36 0.90
C GLN A 83 -34.66 -4.42 1.60
N VAL A 84 -34.11 -3.44 0.89
CA VAL A 84 -33.11 -2.53 1.43
C VAL A 84 -33.59 -1.06 1.32
N ASP A 85 -33.69 -0.53 0.11
CA ASP A 85 -33.85 0.90 -0.12
C ASP A 85 -35.16 1.45 0.44
N ALA A 86 -36.28 0.71 0.23
CA ALA A 86 -37.60 1.09 0.76
C ALA A 86 -37.68 1.07 2.30
N LYS A 87 -36.73 0.45 2.98
CA LYS A 87 -36.68 0.38 4.46
C LYS A 87 -35.78 1.45 5.05
N VAL A 88 -35.05 2.20 4.23
CA VAL A 88 -34.18 3.29 4.69
C VAL A 88 -35.02 4.49 5.08
N THR A 89 -34.89 4.92 6.33
CA THR A 89 -35.53 6.14 6.80
C THR A 89 -34.88 7.36 6.16
N PRO A 90 -35.66 8.24 5.50
CA PRO A 90 -35.14 9.48 4.93
C PRO A 90 -34.42 10.34 5.99
N PRO A 91 -33.42 11.14 5.56
CA PRO A 91 -32.72 12.04 6.47
C PRO A 91 -33.71 13.03 7.17
N SER A 92 -33.56 13.17 8.48
CA SER A 92 -34.34 14.16 9.22
C SER A 92 -33.88 15.59 8.92
N LYS A 93 -34.70 16.60 9.31
CA LYS A 93 -34.27 17.99 9.15
C LYS A 93 -33.04 18.31 9.99
N GLU A 94 -32.94 17.71 11.17
CA GLU A 94 -31.81 17.88 12.09
C GLU A 94 -30.52 17.29 11.47
N GLU A 95 -30.58 16.10 10.85
CA GLU A 95 -29.43 15.50 10.15
C GLU A 95 -28.94 16.37 8.99
N VAL A 96 -29.86 16.92 8.20
CA VAL A 96 -29.54 17.86 7.12
C VAL A 96 -28.87 19.12 7.66
N ALA A 97 -29.45 19.73 8.71
CA ALA A 97 -28.91 20.93 9.34
C ALA A 97 -27.51 20.68 9.93
N GLN A 98 -27.33 19.57 10.63
CA GLN A 98 -26.04 19.17 11.18
C GLN A 98 -24.97 18.95 10.08
N PHE A 99 -25.34 18.31 8.97
CA PHE A 99 -24.43 18.13 7.83
C PHE A 99 -23.99 19.47 7.23
N ILE A 100 -24.93 20.41 7.05
CA ILE A 100 -24.65 21.76 6.54
C ILE A 100 -23.68 22.47 7.47
N GLU A 101 -23.93 22.46 8.77
CA GLU A 101 -23.09 23.14 9.77
C GLU A 101 -21.66 22.56 9.78
N THR A 102 -21.55 21.23 9.79
CA THR A 102 -20.24 20.54 9.82
C THR A 102 -19.42 20.78 8.56
N ASN A 103 -20.06 20.97 7.41
CA ASN A 103 -19.39 21.09 6.10
C ASN A 103 -19.46 22.52 5.52
N ARG A 104 -19.85 23.52 6.29
CA ARG A 104 -20.12 24.89 5.85
C ARG A 104 -19.02 25.50 5.00
N SER A 105 -17.75 25.25 5.34
CA SER A 105 -16.59 25.76 4.59
C SER A 105 -16.34 25.09 3.23
N ARG A 106 -16.98 23.96 2.97
CA ARG A 106 -16.83 23.15 1.75
C ARG A 106 -18.05 23.19 0.85
N LEU A 107 -19.19 23.65 1.38
CA LEU A 107 -20.40 23.74 0.59
C LEU A 107 -20.41 25.08 -0.17
N PRO A 108 -20.72 25.06 -1.47
CA PRO A 108 -20.93 26.31 -2.21
C PRO A 108 -22.13 27.08 -1.59
N ASN A 109 -22.06 28.41 -1.64
CA ASN A 109 -23.19 29.28 -1.24
C ASN A 109 -24.31 29.13 -2.30
N GLU A 110 -24.92 27.98 -2.35
CA GLU A 110 -26.03 27.72 -3.27
C GLU A 110 -27.37 28.16 -2.62
N GLY A 111 -28.17 28.89 -3.41
CA GLY A 111 -29.48 29.39 -3.03
C GLY A 111 -30.54 28.32 -2.79
N LYS A 112 -31.82 28.70 -2.94
CA LYS A 112 -32.98 27.79 -2.79
C LYS A 112 -32.79 26.49 -3.55
N GLY A 113 -32.70 25.33 -2.84
CA GLY A 113 -32.47 23.99 -3.40
C GLY A 113 -31.27 23.26 -2.85
N ALA A 114 -30.37 23.92 -2.13
CA ALA A 114 -29.18 23.27 -1.54
C ALA A 114 -29.58 22.22 -0.50
N GLU A 115 -30.57 22.50 0.35
CA GLU A 115 -31.05 21.54 1.36
C GLU A 115 -31.61 20.27 0.73
N GLU A 116 -32.34 20.39 -0.41
CA GLU A 116 -32.92 19.22 -1.07
C GLU A 116 -31.82 18.34 -1.67
N LYS A 117 -30.83 18.93 -2.34
CA LYS A 117 -29.66 18.19 -2.85
C LYS A 117 -28.88 17.50 -1.73
N ILE A 118 -28.75 18.16 -0.57
CA ILE A 118 -28.09 17.56 0.59
C ILE A 118 -28.93 16.42 1.14
N ARG A 119 -30.25 16.57 1.19
CA ARG A 119 -31.16 15.51 1.60
C ARG A 119 -31.07 14.29 0.70
N GLU A 120 -31.07 14.50 -0.63
CA GLU A 120 -30.87 13.43 -1.61
C GLU A 120 -29.52 12.76 -1.39
N TYR A 121 -28.45 13.53 -1.28
CA TYR A 121 -27.09 13.00 -1.02
C TYR A 121 -27.04 12.16 0.26
N LEU A 122 -27.65 12.64 1.36
CA LEU A 122 -27.68 11.90 2.62
C LEU A 122 -28.54 10.64 2.51
N LEU A 123 -29.63 10.67 1.76
CA LEU A 123 -30.46 9.50 1.50
C LEU A 123 -29.68 8.45 0.72
N ASP A 124 -29.00 8.85 -0.35
CA ASP A 124 -28.14 7.95 -1.15
C ASP A 124 -27.06 7.31 -0.27
N LYS A 125 -26.44 8.09 0.61
CA LYS A 125 -25.44 7.56 1.55
C LYS A 125 -26.03 6.57 2.57
N LYS A 126 -27.23 6.80 3.05
CA LYS A 126 -27.94 5.85 3.93
C LYS A 126 -28.30 4.57 3.18
N GLN A 127 -28.76 4.68 1.95
CA GLN A 127 -29.07 3.51 1.09
C GLN A 127 -27.81 2.73 0.76
N GLU A 128 -26.72 3.39 0.35
CA GLU A 128 -25.41 2.77 0.10
C GLU A 128 -24.97 1.93 1.32
N LYS A 129 -25.03 2.53 2.53
CA LYS A 129 -24.68 1.83 3.77
C LYS A 129 -25.60 0.66 4.10
N ALA A 130 -26.90 0.82 3.83
CA ALA A 130 -27.87 -0.25 4.05
C ALA A 130 -27.63 -1.43 3.07
N ARG A 131 -27.32 -1.13 1.80
CA ARG A 131 -26.95 -2.11 0.79
C ARG A 131 -25.66 -2.86 1.17
N GLU A 132 -24.61 -2.14 1.63
CA GLU A 132 -23.38 -2.76 2.14
C GLU A 132 -23.69 -3.72 3.31
N THR A 133 -24.51 -3.29 4.26
CA THR A 133 -24.90 -4.13 5.42
C THR A 133 -25.68 -5.37 4.97
N TYR A 134 -26.58 -5.21 4.02
CA TYR A 134 -27.36 -6.31 3.47
C TYR A 134 -26.46 -7.32 2.73
N LEU A 135 -25.56 -6.82 1.88
CA LEU A 135 -24.60 -7.65 1.17
C LEU A 135 -23.66 -8.39 2.13
N GLN A 136 -23.20 -7.75 3.18
CA GLN A 136 -22.40 -8.40 4.22
C GLN A 136 -23.19 -9.54 4.90
N GLY A 137 -24.47 -9.31 5.18
CA GLY A 137 -25.35 -10.34 5.71
C GLY A 137 -25.54 -11.54 4.76
N LEU A 138 -25.61 -11.30 3.45
CA LEU A 138 -25.63 -12.38 2.46
C LEU A 138 -24.28 -13.12 2.44
N TRP A 139 -23.18 -12.38 2.45
CA TRP A 139 -21.83 -12.93 2.47
C TRP A 139 -21.63 -13.91 3.63
N ASP A 140 -22.06 -13.52 4.82
CA ASP A 140 -21.96 -14.34 6.03
C ASP A 140 -22.91 -15.56 5.97
N ARG A 141 -24.15 -15.37 5.50
CA ARG A 141 -25.16 -16.43 5.37
C ARG A 141 -24.72 -17.53 4.40
N TYR A 142 -24.17 -17.13 3.25
CA TYR A 142 -23.70 -18.06 2.21
C TYR A 142 -22.28 -18.55 2.45
N LYS A 143 -21.61 -18.09 3.53
CA LYS A 143 -20.22 -18.47 3.91
C LYS A 143 -19.26 -18.32 2.74
N VAL A 144 -19.29 -17.14 2.09
CA VAL A 144 -18.46 -16.89 0.91
C VAL A 144 -16.97 -16.93 1.29
N GLU A 145 -16.20 -17.67 0.52
CA GLU A 145 -14.74 -17.75 0.63
C GLU A 145 -14.09 -17.32 -0.68
N ILE A 146 -13.26 -16.30 -0.64
CA ILE A 146 -12.43 -15.88 -1.77
C ILE A 146 -11.12 -16.66 -1.74
N LEU A 147 -10.92 -17.50 -2.75
CA LEU A 147 -9.72 -18.33 -2.89
C LEU A 147 -8.59 -17.65 -3.68
N LEU A 148 -8.85 -16.46 -4.21
CA LEU A 148 -7.85 -15.69 -4.92
C LEU A 148 -6.75 -15.21 -3.95
N GLN A 149 -5.54 -15.73 -4.14
CA GLN A 149 -4.40 -15.35 -3.32
C GLN A 149 -3.69 -14.13 -3.89
N PRO A 150 -3.36 -13.10 -3.08
CA PRO A 150 -2.57 -11.97 -3.54
C PRO A 150 -1.15 -12.42 -3.92
N PRO A 151 -0.55 -11.81 -4.96
CA PRO A 151 0.81 -12.13 -5.35
C PRO A 151 1.78 -11.77 -4.22
N ARG A 152 2.74 -12.65 -3.97
CA ARG A 152 3.84 -12.39 -3.05
C ARG A 152 5.03 -11.85 -3.81
N VAL A 153 5.55 -10.75 -3.34
CA VAL A 153 6.71 -10.08 -3.90
C VAL A 153 7.92 -10.35 -3.01
N GLN A 154 9.04 -10.73 -3.62
CA GLN A 154 10.29 -10.83 -2.88
C GLN A 154 10.88 -9.44 -2.70
N VAL A 155 11.10 -9.05 -1.45
CA VAL A 155 11.63 -7.74 -1.07
C VAL A 155 12.91 -7.95 -0.28
N GLY A 156 13.93 -7.19 -0.61
CA GLY A 156 15.21 -7.22 0.12
C GLY A 156 15.04 -6.82 1.60
N VAL A 157 15.68 -7.58 2.48
CA VAL A 157 15.60 -7.41 3.94
C VAL A 157 16.99 -7.07 4.50
N PRO A 158 17.43 -5.80 4.45
CA PRO A 158 18.70 -5.39 5.02
C PRO A 158 18.69 -5.55 6.55
N ALA A 159 19.75 -6.18 7.08
CA ALA A 159 19.82 -6.49 8.51
C ALA A 159 20.09 -5.25 9.37
N ASP A 160 20.80 -4.27 8.85
CA ASP A 160 21.17 -3.01 9.49
C ASP A 160 19.98 -2.08 9.76
N LEU A 161 18.90 -2.23 9.01
CA LEU A 161 17.65 -1.46 9.14
C LEU A 161 16.50 -2.33 9.67
N ALA A 162 16.81 -3.42 10.35
CA ALA A 162 15.82 -4.33 10.91
C ALA A 162 15.69 -4.17 12.42
N ARG A 163 14.44 -4.34 12.93
CA ARG A 163 14.08 -4.37 14.35
C ARG A 163 13.20 -5.59 14.61
N GLY A 164 13.42 -6.29 15.72
CA GLY A 164 12.76 -7.54 16.08
C GLY A 164 13.64 -8.76 15.84
N LYS A 165 13.12 -9.94 16.18
CA LYS A 165 13.86 -11.20 16.04
C LYS A 165 14.13 -11.56 14.59
N ALA A 166 15.33 -12.04 14.29
CA ALA A 166 15.73 -12.42 12.93
C ALA A 166 14.89 -13.59 12.37
N ASP A 167 14.43 -14.46 13.24
CA ASP A 167 13.61 -15.65 12.96
C ASP A 167 12.11 -15.41 13.16
N ALA A 168 11.68 -14.16 13.35
CA ALA A 168 10.26 -13.82 13.46
C ALA A 168 9.46 -14.37 12.26
N PRO A 169 8.31 -15.03 12.52
CA PRO A 169 7.51 -15.61 11.43
C PRO A 169 6.95 -14.57 10.47
N ILE A 170 6.82 -13.32 10.90
CA ILE A 170 6.32 -12.22 10.08
C ILE A 170 7.41 -11.17 9.89
N THR A 171 7.71 -10.85 8.64
CA THR A 171 8.56 -9.70 8.29
C THR A 171 7.71 -8.64 7.62
N ILE A 172 7.74 -7.42 8.17
CA ILE A 172 7.10 -6.23 7.61
C ILE A 172 8.20 -5.31 7.08
N VAL A 173 8.28 -5.17 5.76
CA VAL A 173 9.18 -4.21 5.10
C VAL A 173 8.39 -2.94 4.80
N GLU A 174 8.86 -1.79 5.29
CA GLU A 174 8.28 -0.48 5.04
C GLU A 174 9.17 0.32 4.09
N PHE A 175 8.66 0.69 2.92
CA PHE A 175 9.24 1.74 2.09
C PHE A 175 8.65 3.07 2.50
N SER A 176 9.50 3.97 2.99
CA SER A 176 9.07 5.15 3.72
C SER A 176 9.89 6.39 3.42
N ASP A 177 9.31 7.54 3.72
CA ASP A 177 9.87 8.87 3.49
C ASP A 177 9.68 9.70 4.78
N PHE A 178 10.78 10.23 5.33
CA PHE A 178 10.76 10.95 6.60
C PHE A 178 10.02 12.30 6.55
N GLU A 179 9.81 12.87 5.37
CA GLU A 179 9.06 14.11 5.18
C GLU A 179 7.55 13.84 4.96
N CYS A 180 7.18 12.58 4.61
CA CYS A 180 5.81 12.23 4.28
C CYS A 180 4.88 12.19 5.53
N PRO A 181 3.79 12.97 5.55
CA PRO A 181 2.86 12.98 6.69
C PRO A 181 2.12 11.66 6.87
N TYR A 182 1.89 10.90 5.81
CA TYR A 182 1.28 9.58 5.87
C TYR A 182 2.23 8.55 6.50
N CYS A 183 3.55 8.65 6.24
CA CYS A 183 4.56 7.80 6.87
C CYS A 183 4.62 8.07 8.38
N ARG A 184 4.62 9.34 8.79
CA ARG A 184 4.54 9.72 10.20
C ARG A 184 3.32 9.12 10.88
N ARG A 185 2.13 9.25 10.29
CA ARG A 185 0.89 8.70 10.82
C ARG A 185 0.93 7.18 10.96
N ALA A 186 1.58 6.50 10.01
CA ALA A 186 1.69 5.05 10.03
C ALA A 186 2.50 4.52 11.22
N GLN A 187 3.42 5.33 11.78
CA GLN A 187 4.24 4.90 12.91
C GLN A 187 3.42 4.54 14.16
N GLU A 188 2.28 5.21 14.40
CA GLU A 188 1.38 4.84 15.50
C GLU A 188 0.79 3.45 15.29
N THR A 189 0.39 3.15 14.05
CA THR A 189 -0.12 1.83 13.69
C THR A 189 0.94 0.75 13.84
N LEU A 190 2.18 1.01 13.39
CA LEU A 190 3.29 0.06 13.52
C LEU A 190 3.64 -0.21 14.99
N LYS A 191 3.64 0.81 15.85
CA LYS A 191 3.79 0.64 17.31
C LYS A 191 2.68 -0.23 17.90
N ALA A 192 1.44 -0.06 17.43
CA ALA A 192 0.33 -0.90 17.88
C ALA A 192 0.47 -2.35 17.37
N VAL A 193 0.98 -2.57 16.16
CA VAL A 193 1.32 -3.91 15.65
C VAL A 193 2.42 -4.54 16.48
N GLU A 194 3.51 -3.82 16.76
CA GLU A 194 4.61 -4.29 17.61
C GLU A 194 4.11 -4.70 19.01
N LYS A 195 3.26 -3.87 19.61
CA LYS A 195 2.63 -4.19 20.91
C LYS A 195 1.74 -5.43 20.87
N ALA A 196 1.01 -5.65 19.76
CA ALA A 196 0.07 -6.77 19.63
C ALA A 196 0.75 -8.11 19.35
N TYR A 197 1.86 -8.11 18.59
CA TYR A 197 2.48 -9.34 18.09
C TYR A 197 3.88 -9.61 18.66
N GLY A 198 4.55 -8.61 19.25
CA GLY A 198 5.84 -8.75 19.91
C GLY A 198 6.88 -9.47 19.02
N ASP A 199 7.47 -10.51 19.56
CA ASP A 199 8.52 -11.32 18.92
C ASP A 199 8.08 -12.05 17.63
N GLN A 200 6.80 -12.06 17.31
CA GLN A 200 6.29 -12.68 16.09
C GLN A 200 6.49 -11.78 14.85
N VAL A 201 6.86 -10.52 15.05
CA VAL A 201 7.01 -9.54 13.95
C VAL A 201 8.42 -8.94 13.96
N ARG A 202 9.02 -8.89 12.78
CA ARG A 202 10.26 -8.16 12.48
C ARG A 202 9.93 -7.02 11.54
N PHE A 203 10.36 -5.81 11.87
CA PHE A 203 10.24 -4.62 11.03
C PHE A 203 11.53 -4.39 10.28
N VAL A 204 11.44 -3.95 9.03
CA VAL A 204 12.57 -3.58 8.17
C VAL A 204 12.23 -2.28 7.46
N PHE A 205 13.10 -1.29 7.59
CA PHE A 205 12.94 -0.01 6.93
C PHE A 205 13.68 0.01 5.59
N ARG A 206 13.07 0.66 4.58
CA ARG A 206 13.67 0.93 3.28
C ARG A 206 13.42 2.40 2.92
N HIS A 207 14.46 3.06 2.48
CA HIS A 207 14.39 4.47 2.09
C HIS A 207 13.66 4.63 0.75
N TYR A 208 12.65 5.49 0.74
CA TYR A 208 11.93 5.86 -0.49
C TYR A 208 11.56 7.34 -0.50
N PRO A 209 12.56 8.26 -0.51
CA PRO A 209 12.30 9.69 -0.59
C PRO A 209 11.54 10.03 -1.88
N LEU A 210 10.42 10.73 -1.74
CA LEU A 210 9.60 11.15 -2.87
C LEU A 210 10.23 12.39 -3.54
N PRO A 211 10.15 12.52 -4.87
CA PRO A 211 10.89 13.55 -5.60
C PRO A 211 10.45 14.99 -5.31
N PHE A 212 9.29 15.18 -4.69
CA PHE A 212 8.75 16.49 -4.29
C PHE A 212 8.97 16.81 -2.80
N HIS A 213 9.65 15.93 -2.06
CA HIS A 213 10.07 16.14 -0.68
C HIS A 213 11.55 16.49 -0.64
N GLU A 214 11.84 17.78 -0.51
CA GLU A 214 13.20 18.33 -0.65
C GLU A 214 14.16 17.85 0.45
N GLN A 215 13.67 17.67 1.68
CA GLN A 215 14.47 17.26 2.82
C GLN A 215 14.61 15.74 2.98
N ALA A 216 13.72 14.96 2.36
CA ALA A 216 13.64 13.52 2.54
C ALA A 216 14.92 12.77 2.13
N PRO A 217 15.60 13.10 1.00
CA PRO A 217 16.86 12.43 0.65
C PRO A 217 17.92 12.62 1.74
N LYS A 218 18.08 13.84 2.24
CA LYS A 218 19.11 14.13 3.25
C LYS A 218 18.76 13.56 4.62
N ALA A 219 17.49 13.53 4.99
CA ALA A 219 17.02 12.83 6.19
C ALA A 219 17.27 11.30 6.11
N SER A 220 17.10 10.71 4.92
CA SER A 220 17.40 9.30 4.66
C SER A 220 18.89 8.99 4.82
N GLU A 221 19.78 9.83 4.25
CA GLU A 221 21.23 9.71 4.43
C GLU A 221 21.63 9.86 5.92
N ALA A 222 21.03 10.80 6.63
CA ALA A 222 21.29 11.04 8.05
C ALA A 222 20.89 9.80 8.90
N ALA A 223 19.74 9.21 8.64
CA ALA A 223 19.31 7.98 9.30
C ALA A 223 20.29 6.83 9.05
N GLN A 224 20.83 6.73 7.83
CA GLN A 224 21.85 5.73 7.50
C GLN A 224 23.20 6.03 8.21
N CYS A 225 23.59 7.30 8.34
CA CYS A 225 24.75 7.68 9.14
C CYS A 225 24.58 7.33 10.63
N ALA A 226 23.36 7.40 11.14
CA ALA A 226 23.03 6.91 12.49
C ALA A 226 23.08 5.38 12.59
N ALA A 227 22.68 4.67 11.52
CA ALA A 227 22.78 3.22 11.42
C ALA A 227 24.24 2.73 11.52
N ASP A 228 25.21 3.43 10.93
CA ASP A 228 26.64 3.14 11.03
C ASP A 228 27.15 3.14 12.48
N GLN A 229 26.45 3.83 13.37
CA GLN A 229 26.73 3.90 14.80
C GLN A 229 25.74 3.07 15.66
N GLY A 230 24.94 2.17 15.03
CA GLY A 230 23.99 1.30 15.71
C GLY A 230 22.75 2.03 16.26
N LYS A 231 22.48 3.25 15.80
CA LYS A 231 21.39 4.11 16.31
C LYS A 231 20.34 4.47 15.25
N PHE A 232 20.15 3.59 14.26
CA PHE A 232 19.12 3.81 13.23
C PHE A 232 17.73 4.06 13.84
N TRP A 233 17.23 3.13 14.65
CA TRP A 233 15.85 3.20 15.16
C TRP A 233 15.60 4.37 16.10
N PRO A 234 16.49 4.71 17.07
CA PRO A 234 16.34 5.94 17.84
C PRO A 234 16.30 7.20 16.98
N PHE A 235 17.12 7.24 15.91
CA PHE A 235 17.15 8.37 14.98
C PHE A 235 15.89 8.42 14.11
N HIS A 236 15.47 7.29 13.57
CA HIS A 236 14.22 7.10 12.84
C HIS A 236 13.00 7.60 13.62
N ASP A 237 12.86 7.13 14.89
CA ASP A 237 11.72 7.49 15.72
C ASP A 237 11.69 9.02 16.00
N ALA A 238 12.86 9.63 16.16
CA ALA A 238 13.00 11.08 16.35
C ALA A 238 12.67 11.87 15.07
N LEU A 239 12.99 11.35 13.87
CA LEU A 239 12.63 11.99 12.60
C LEU A 239 11.13 11.99 12.35
N PHE A 240 10.41 10.97 12.81
CA PHE A 240 8.96 10.91 12.71
C PHE A 240 8.21 11.57 13.88
N ALA A 241 8.92 12.07 14.89
CA ALA A 241 8.30 12.80 15.99
C ALA A 241 7.61 14.09 15.49
N GLU A 242 6.55 14.52 16.21
CA GLU A 242 5.86 15.76 15.90
C GLU A 242 6.82 16.96 16.00
N GLY A 243 6.78 17.83 15.00
CA GLY A 243 7.65 19.02 14.95
C GLY A 243 9.11 18.74 14.58
N ALA A 244 9.47 17.52 14.18
CA ALA A 244 10.80 17.21 13.73
C ALA A 244 11.23 18.10 12.55
N GLN A 245 12.45 18.64 12.64
CA GLN A 245 13.05 19.45 11.61
C GLN A 245 14.07 18.62 10.84
N LEU A 246 13.97 18.63 9.51
CA LEU A 246 14.76 17.76 8.63
C LEU A 246 15.91 18.48 7.90
N ALA A 247 16.10 19.78 8.15
CA ALA A 247 17.22 20.52 7.61
C ALA A 247 18.57 19.95 8.11
N PRO A 248 19.64 19.93 7.29
CA PRO A 248 20.92 19.30 7.65
C PRO A 248 21.50 19.74 9.00
N ALA A 249 21.37 21.03 9.34
CA ALA A 249 21.83 21.55 10.63
C ALA A 249 21.04 20.95 11.82
N GLU A 250 19.74 20.74 11.66
CA GLU A 250 18.89 20.13 12.70
C GLU A 250 19.13 18.62 12.82
N LEU A 251 19.40 17.94 11.70
CA LEU A 251 19.81 16.52 11.70
C LEU A 251 21.10 16.31 12.49
N LYS A 252 22.09 17.21 12.33
CA LYS A 252 23.34 17.19 13.12
C LYS A 252 23.09 17.43 14.62
N LYS A 253 22.23 18.39 14.97
CA LYS A 253 21.82 18.60 16.37
C LYS A 253 21.09 17.39 16.94
N LEU A 254 20.24 16.73 16.14
CA LEU A 254 19.55 15.51 16.55
C LEU A 254 20.54 14.39 16.85
N ALA A 255 21.56 14.22 16.01
CA ALA A 255 22.62 13.24 16.24
C ALA A 255 23.30 13.44 17.60
N GLY A 256 23.65 14.70 17.95
CA GLY A 256 24.20 15.04 19.25
C GLY A 256 23.27 14.72 20.41
N ARG A 257 21.98 15.07 20.30
CA ARG A 257 20.97 14.73 21.33
C ARG A 257 20.82 13.23 21.56
N LEU A 258 21.00 12.43 20.51
CA LEU A 258 20.94 10.96 20.59
C LEU A 258 22.28 10.32 21.00
N GLY A 259 23.31 11.13 21.31
CA GLY A 259 24.62 10.66 21.76
C GLY A 259 25.40 9.91 20.68
N LEU A 260 25.26 10.29 19.40
CA LEU A 260 26.15 9.82 18.34
C LEU A 260 27.50 10.55 18.42
N ASN A 261 28.55 9.92 17.89
CA ASN A 261 29.81 10.63 17.67
C ASN A 261 29.59 11.71 16.61
N GLN A 262 29.64 12.96 17.04
CA GLN A 262 29.28 14.12 16.23
C GLN A 262 30.18 14.26 15.00
N ALA A 263 31.51 14.16 15.19
CA ALA A 263 32.44 14.32 14.08
C ALA A 263 32.25 13.24 12.99
N THR A 264 32.04 11.99 13.42
CA THR A 264 31.76 10.86 12.53
C THR A 264 30.44 11.06 11.78
N PHE A 265 29.40 11.50 12.47
CA PHE A 265 28.08 11.73 11.89
C PHE A 265 28.13 12.89 10.88
N ASP A 266 28.73 14.03 11.28
CA ASP A 266 28.82 15.22 10.43
C ASP A 266 29.61 14.93 9.15
N GLY A 267 30.76 14.27 9.26
CA GLY A 267 31.55 13.85 8.12
C GLY A 267 30.82 12.88 7.20
N CYS A 268 30.03 11.97 7.77
CA CYS A 268 29.17 11.05 7.01
C CYS A 268 28.11 11.81 6.22
N LEU A 269 27.35 12.69 6.87
CA LEU A 269 26.27 13.43 6.27
C LEU A 269 26.74 14.44 5.21
N ASP A 270 27.85 15.15 5.48
CA ASP A 270 28.42 16.15 4.57
C ASP A 270 29.03 15.52 3.32
N SER A 271 29.62 14.34 3.43
CA SER A 271 30.17 13.62 2.29
C SER A 271 29.10 12.98 1.39
N GLY A 272 27.84 12.86 1.85
CA GLY A 272 26.77 12.20 1.09
C GLY A 272 27.01 10.71 0.84
N ARG A 273 27.85 10.05 1.65
CA ARG A 273 28.34 8.68 1.39
C ARG A 273 27.24 7.63 1.29
N HIS A 274 26.05 7.89 1.86
CA HIS A 274 24.90 6.99 1.82
C HIS A 274 23.89 7.33 0.71
N GLY A 275 24.18 8.32 -0.16
CA GLY A 275 23.31 8.67 -1.28
C GLY A 275 23.04 7.50 -2.22
N GLU A 276 24.06 6.71 -2.55
CA GLU A 276 23.89 5.49 -3.40
C GLU A 276 23.03 4.43 -2.72
N ARG A 277 23.13 4.24 -1.42
CA ARG A 277 22.31 3.31 -0.67
C ARG A 277 20.84 3.71 -0.71
N VAL A 278 20.54 5.00 -0.48
CA VAL A 278 19.19 5.56 -0.57
C VAL A 278 18.65 5.43 -2.00
N ALA A 279 19.47 5.72 -3.00
CA ALA A 279 19.09 5.57 -4.40
C ALA A 279 18.80 4.11 -4.78
N LYS A 280 19.58 3.16 -4.27
CA LYS A 280 19.36 1.72 -4.48
C LYS A 280 18.02 1.25 -3.89
N ASP A 281 17.70 1.67 -2.67
CA ASP A 281 16.41 1.37 -2.03
C ASP A 281 15.25 1.93 -2.86
N SER A 282 15.36 3.19 -3.31
CA SER A 282 14.36 3.83 -4.19
C SER A 282 14.22 3.11 -5.53
N ALA A 283 15.33 2.67 -6.12
CA ALA A 283 15.31 1.94 -7.39
C ALA A 283 14.60 0.59 -7.25
N GLU A 284 14.88 -0.16 -6.17
CA GLU A 284 14.18 -1.41 -5.87
C GLU A 284 12.69 -1.15 -5.66
N GLY A 285 12.31 -0.14 -4.87
CA GLY A 285 10.92 0.24 -4.68
C GLY A 285 10.20 0.55 -6.01
N LYS A 286 10.87 1.26 -6.95
CA LYS A 286 10.32 1.50 -8.29
C LYS A 286 10.13 0.21 -9.07
N GLN A 287 11.10 -0.72 -9.03
CA GLN A 287 10.97 -2.03 -9.68
C GLN A 287 9.82 -2.85 -9.09
N LEU A 288 9.56 -2.71 -7.81
CA LEU A 288 8.41 -3.30 -7.12
C LEU A 288 7.08 -2.58 -7.42
N GLY A 289 7.07 -1.56 -8.27
CA GLY A 289 5.89 -0.80 -8.64
C GLY A 289 5.36 0.12 -7.53
N ILE A 290 6.22 0.54 -6.58
CA ILE A 290 5.83 1.50 -5.55
C ILE A 290 5.67 2.88 -6.17
N SER A 291 4.50 3.49 -5.99
CA SER A 291 4.16 4.82 -6.50
C SER A 291 3.97 5.87 -5.40
N GLY A 292 4.05 5.47 -4.13
CA GLY A 292 3.88 6.37 -2.98
C GLY A 292 4.24 5.71 -1.65
N THR A 293 4.35 6.55 -0.62
CA THR A 293 4.73 6.15 0.72
C THR A 293 3.64 6.46 1.76
N PRO A 294 3.55 5.69 2.85
CA PRO A 294 4.27 4.44 3.06
C PRO A 294 3.73 3.31 2.17
N THR A 295 4.59 2.35 1.80
CA THR A 295 4.16 1.08 1.22
C THR A 295 4.80 -0.05 2.03
N PHE A 296 3.99 -1.01 2.45
CA PHE A 296 4.42 -2.14 3.29
C PHE A 296 4.35 -3.45 2.52
N PHE A 297 5.22 -4.38 2.91
CA PHE A 297 5.16 -5.78 2.49
C PHE A 297 5.19 -6.68 3.72
N VAL A 298 4.07 -7.35 4.00
CA VAL A 298 3.95 -8.33 5.09
C VAL A 298 4.21 -9.71 4.50
N ASN A 299 5.38 -10.31 4.75
CA ASN A 299 5.82 -11.54 4.08
C ASN A 299 5.63 -11.51 2.56
N GLY A 300 5.88 -10.35 1.94
CA GLY A 300 5.70 -10.13 0.50
C GLY A 300 4.29 -9.72 0.07
N LEU A 301 3.30 -9.72 0.96
CA LEU A 301 1.96 -9.21 0.67
C LEU A 301 1.93 -7.68 0.79
N ARG A 302 1.57 -7.00 -0.29
CA ARG A 302 1.63 -5.54 -0.38
C ARG A 302 0.44 -4.87 0.31
N LEU A 303 0.73 -3.85 1.14
CA LEU A 303 -0.24 -2.92 1.71
C LEU A 303 0.19 -1.49 1.37
N VAL A 304 -0.71 -0.68 0.81
CA VAL A 304 -0.39 0.67 0.30
C VAL A 304 -0.99 1.74 1.20
N GLY A 305 -0.19 2.75 1.53
CA GLY A 305 -0.60 3.91 2.34
C GLY A 305 -0.62 3.66 3.84
N ALA A 306 -1.05 4.65 4.60
CA ALA A 306 -1.22 4.55 6.04
C ALA A 306 -2.48 3.72 6.39
N VAL A 307 -2.40 2.42 6.17
CA VAL A 307 -3.51 1.49 6.42
C VAL A 307 -3.81 1.35 7.91
N PRO A 308 -5.08 1.11 8.30
CA PRO A 308 -5.46 0.96 9.70
C PRO A 308 -4.94 -0.34 10.31
N LEU A 309 -4.88 -0.39 11.65
CA LEU A 309 -4.40 -1.53 12.43
C LEU A 309 -5.10 -2.85 12.08
N ASP A 310 -6.41 -2.81 11.88
CA ASP A 310 -7.20 -4.02 11.58
C ASP A 310 -6.80 -4.68 10.24
N LYS A 311 -6.38 -3.88 9.27
CA LYS A 311 -5.85 -4.39 8.00
C LYS A 311 -4.52 -5.15 8.22
N PHE A 312 -3.61 -4.60 9.05
CA PHE A 312 -2.39 -5.28 9.45
C PHE A 312 -2.70 -6.57 10.21
N LYS A 313 -3.58 -6.52 11.21
CA LYS A 313 -3.97 -7.69 12.00
C LYS A 313 -4.53 -8.80 11.10
N LYS A 314 -5.49 -8.48 10.22
CA LYS A 314 -6.06 -9.45 9.29
C LYS A 314 -4.99 -10.13 8.44
N THR A 315 -4.02 -9.35 7.93
CA THR A 315 -2.93 -9.86 7.09
C THR A 315 -1.97 -10.72 7.89
N ILE A 316 -1.53 -10.25 9.07
CA ILE A 316 -0.59 -10.97 9.95
C ILE A 316 -1.21 -12.28 10.45
N ASP A 317 -2.46 -12.26 10.90
CA ASP A 317 -3.15 -13.45 11.41
C ASP A 317 -3.32 -14.52 10.33
N ALA A 318 -3.62 -14.10 9.08
CA ALA A 318 -3.68 -15.02 7.94
C ALA A 318 -2.30 -15.65 7.66
N GLU A 319 -1.23 -14.86 7.70
CA GLU A 319 0.14 -15.35 7.52
C GLU A 319 0.59 -16.32 8.62
N LEU A 320 0.24 -16.03 9.87
CA LEU A 320 0.55 -16.91 11.00
C LEU A 320 -0.21 -18.23 10.93
N LYS A 321 -1.46 -18.22 10.42
CA LYS A 321 -2.25 -19.45 10.18
C LYS A 321 -1.66 -20.31 9.06
N ALA A 322 -1.17 -19.69 8.00
CA ALA A 322 -0.60 -20.40 6.86
C ALA A 322 0.75 -21.10 7.17
N LYS A 323 1.41 -20.72 8.27
CA LYS A 323 2.69 -21.31 8.72
C LYS A 323 2.52 -22.43 9.77
N LYS A 324 1.31 -22.65 10.26
CA LYS A 324 0.95 -23.78 11.16
C LYS A 324 0.55 -25.00 10.35
#